data_8763364db9f780575a84b323ff4ae99a
#
_entry.id   8763364db9f780575a84b323ff4ae99a
#
_cell.length_a   1.000
_cell.length_b   1.000
_cell.length_c   1.000
_cell.angle_alpha   90.00
_cell.angle_beta   90.00
_cell.angle_gamma   90.00
#
_symmetry.space_group_name_H-M   'P 1'
#
loop_
_entity.id
_entity.type
_entity.pdbx_description
1 polymer ?
#
loop_
_entity_poly.entity_id
_entity_poly.type
_entity_poly.pdbx_seq_one_letter_code
_entity_poly.pdbx_strand_id
1 'polypeptide(L)'
;MPEARPSERNVHRGDDDQIPLPETIVIADANPWVRRELNQHLHPHFGADTIADARSPSEVLQQIADPRCRVLVIDPCMPTIGQTDGIPLLRRVCCLRRDLQILVLARQPQNLLRDKALPRQIAHVCGKNISAAWLRRFIDRALAEAEAA
;
A
#
# COMPACT_ATOMS: atom_id res chain seq x y z
N MET A 1 -17.24 -51.37 37.09
CA MET A 1 -15.93 -50.79 36.76
C MET A 1 -16.14 -49.54 35.90
N PRO A 2 -15.94 -48.40 36.43
CA PRO A 2 -15.99 -47.22 35.59
C PRO A 2 -14.77 -47.19 34.68
N GLU A 3 -15.00 -47.30 33.42
CA GLU A 3 -13.95 -47.03 32.44
C GLU A 3 -13.57 -45.57 32.50
N ALA A 4 -12.31 -45.31 32.73
CA ALA A 4 -11.76 -43.99 32.59
C ALA A 4 -11.97 -43.51 31.15
N ARG A 5 -12.81 -42.52 30.97
CA ARG A 5 -12.89 -41.82 29.67
C ARG A 5 -11.52 -41.31 29.32
N PRO A 6 -11.05 -41.52 28.09
CA PRO A 6 -9.86 -40.82 27.65
C PRO A 6 -10.12 -39.34 27.83
N SER A 7 -9.28 -38.70 28.59
CA SER A 7 -9.29 -37.26 28.70
C SER A 7 -9.23 -36.71 27.27
N GLU A 8 -10.24 -35.96 26.90
CA GLU A 8 -10.18 -35.16 25.70
C GLU A 8 -8.90 -34.34 25.82
N ARG A 9 -7.91 -34.75 25.06
CA ARG A 9 -6.76 -33.91 24.88
C ARG A 9 -7.30 -32.68 24.17
N ASN A 10 -7.45 -31.63 24.91
CA ASN A 10 -7.50 -30.30 24.38
C ASN A 10 -6.22 -30.15 23.62
N VAL A 11 -6.29 -30.45 22.32
CA VAL A 11 -5.27 -30.04 21.37
C VAL A 11 -5.42 -28.54 21.32
N HIS A 12 -4.78 -27.86 22.24
CA HIS A 12 -4.37 -26.51 21.96
C HIS A 12 -3.50 -26.62 20.71
N ARG A 13 -4.13 -26.44 19.56
CA ARG A 13 -3.40 -25.97 18.40
C ARG A 13 -2.84 -24.65 18.84
N GLY A 14 -1.59 -24.70 19.23
CA GLY A 14 -0.87 -23.50 19.57
C GLY A 14 -1.02 -22.53 18.41
N ASP A 15 -1.18 -21.27 18.72
CA ASP A 15 -1.17 -20.17 17.78
C ASP A 15 0.13 -20.09 16.94
N ASP A 16 0.99 -21.09 17.06
CA ASP A 16 2.31 -21.15 16.47
C ASP A 16 2.31 -21.45 14.97
N ASP A 17 1.18 -21.85 14.40
CA ASP A 17 1.05 -22.14 12.96
C ASP A 17 0.50 -20.96 12.13
N GLN A 18 0.27 -19.82 12.74
CA GLN A 18 -0.10 -18.64 11.99
C GLN A 18 1.17 -18.02 11.38
N ILE A 19 1.49 -18.47 10.16
CA ILE A 19 2.41 -17.74 9.29
C ILE A 19 1.83 -16.34 9.13
N PRO A 20 2.54 -15.28 9.57
CA PRO A 20 2.03 -13.92 9.37
C PRO A 20 1.78 -13.70 7.89
N LEU A 21 0.58 -13.20 7.55
CA LEU A 21 0.27 -12.83 6.17
C LEU A 21 1.27 -11.77 5.70
N PRO A 22 1.73 -11.84 4.45
CA PRO A 22 2.72 -10.91 3.94
C PRO A 22 2.20 -9.48 3.96
N GLU A 23 3.09 -8.54 4.21
CA GLU A 23 2.81 -7.12 4.03
C GLU A 23 2.44 -6.85 2.57
N THR A 24 1.54 -5.89 2.35
CA THR A 24 1.05 -5.57 1.02
C THR A 24 1.48 -4.19 0.54
N ILE A 25 1.66 -4.12 -0.77
CA ILE A 25 1.94 -2.90 -1.52
C ILE A 25 0.69 -2.62 -2.35
N VAL A 26 0.14 -1.41 -2.24
CA VAL A 26 -0.99 -0.99 -3.06
C VAL A 26 -0.51 -0.07 -4.16
N ILE A 27 -0.86 -0.41 -5.40
CA ILE A 27 -0.63 0.41 -6.58
C ILE A 27 -1.97 1.05 -6.95
N ALA A 28 -2.03 2.36 -6.87
CA ALA A 28 -3.25 3.13 -7.10
C ALA A 28 -3.07 4.11 -8.26
N ASP A 29 -3.78 3.87 -9.33
CA ASP A 29 -3.81 4.73 -10.52
C ASP A 29 -5.09 4.45 -11.30
N ALA A 30 -5.73 5.47 -11.82
CA ALA A 30 -6.92 5.31 -12.64
C ALA A 30 -6.60 4.66 -14.00
N ASN A 31 -5.35 4.80 -14.48
CA ASN A 31 -4.92 4.25 -15.76
C ASN A 31 -4.48 2.80 -15.62
N PRO A 32 -5.19 1.83 -16.26
CA PRO A 32 -4.85 0.43 -16.17
C PRO A 32 -3.48 0.08 -16.76
N TRP A 33 -3.01 0.82 -17.75
CA TRP A 33 -1.70 0.62 -18.35
C TRP A 33 -0.57 0.95 -17.39
N VAL A 34 -0.73 2.03 -16.61
CA VAL A 34 0.23 2.42 -15.58
C VAL A 34 0.28 1.37 -14.48
N ARG A 35 -0.88 0.93 -13.98
CA ARG A 35 -0.92 -0.15 -12.98
C ARG A 35 -0.23 -1.41 -13.46
N ARG A 36 -0.51 -1.81 -14.69
CA ARG A 36 0.11 -2.99 -15.29
C ARG A 36 1.62 -2.87 -15.39
N GLU A 37 2.13 -1.73 -15.85
CA GLU A 37 3.55 -1.47 -15.95
C GLU A 37 4.24 -1.53 -14.60
N LEU A 38 3.68 -0.88 -13.59
CA LEU A 38 4.21 -0.92 -12.22
C LEU A 38 4.18 -2.34 -11.64
N ASN A 39 3.12 -3.09 -11.87
CA ASN A 39 3.03 -4.49 -11.49
C ASN A 39 4.15 -5.32 -12.14
N GLN A 40 4.40 -5.12 -13.42
CA GLN A 40 5.48 -5.82 -14.13
C GLN A 40 6.86 -5.52 -13.56
N HIS A 41 7.08 -4.29 -13.09
CA HIS A 41 8.33 -3.90 -12.43
C HIS A 41 8.50 -4.51 -11.05
N LEU A 42 7.42 -4.70 -10.32
CA LEU A 42 7.45 -5.13 -8.92
C LEU A 42 7.26 -6.63 -8.73
N HIS A 43 6.51 -7.26 -9.60
CA HIS A 43 6.13 -8.68 -9.50
C HIS A 43 7.30 -9.64 -9.34
N PRO A 44 8.39 -9.52 -10.14
CA PRO A 44 9.52 -10.44 -10.02
C PRO A 44 10.25 -10.34 -8.68
N HIS A 45 10.15 -9.19 -8.02
CA HIS A 45 10.88 -8.92 -6.78
C HIS A 45 10.05 -9.19 -5.53
N PHE A 46 8.76 -8.79 -5.54
CA PHE A 46 7.91 -8.87 -4.35
C PHE A 46 6.89 -10.01 -4.39
N GLY A 47 6.61 -10.57 -5.55
CA GLY A 47 5.60 -11.62 -5.74
C GLY A 47 4.18 -11.08 -5.93
N ALA A 48 3.35 -11.88 -6.59
CA ALA A 48 1.98 -11.51 -6.94
C ALA A 48 1.07 -11.26 -5.74
N ASP A 49 1.24 -12.06 -4.69
CA ASP A 49 0.36 -12.06 -3.52
C ASP A 49 0.56 -10.84 -2.62
N THR A 50 1.64 -10.08 -2.84
CA THR A 50 1.98 -8.92 -2.03
C THR A 50 1.57 -7.60 -2.66
N ILE A 51 1.07 -7.62 -3.90
CA ILE A 51 0.71 -6.41 -4.65
C ILE A 51 -0.79 -6.40 -4.92
N ALA A 52 -1.44 -5.33 -4.52
CA ALA A 52 -2.85 -5.09 -4.77
C ALA A 52 -3.04 -3.81 -5.59
N ASP A 53 -4.08 -3.77 -6.40
CA ASP A 53 -4.40 -2.64 -7.25
C ASP A 53 -5.59 -1.85 -6.70
N ALA A 54 -5.57 -0.54 -6.91
CA ALA A 54 -6.70 0.34 -6.68
C ALA A 54 -6.86 1.29 -7.89
N ARG A 55 -8.05 1.36 -8.43
CA ARG A 55 -8.36 2.17 -9.62
C ARG A 55 -9.22 3.40 -9.34
N SER A 56 -9.66 3.56 -8.12
CA SER A 56 -10.53 4.65 -7.70
C SER A 56 -10.21 5.08 -6.26
N PRO A 57 -10.61 6.28 -5.85
CA PRO A 57 -10.44 6.72 -4.47
C PRO A 57 -11.08 5.78 -3.45
N SER A 58 -12.27 5.25 -3.73
CA SER A 58 -12.92 4.31 -2.82
C SER A 58 -12.15 3.00 -2.67
N GLU A 59 -11.57 2.47 -3.75
CA GLU A 59 -10.72 1.29 -3.69
C GLU A 59 -9.43 1.56 -2.91
N VAL A 60 -8.82 2.75 -3.07
CA VAL A 60 -7.66 3.15 -2.26
C VAL A 60 -7.99 3.07 -0.78
N LEU A 61 -9.11 3.68 -0.37
CA LEU A 61 -9.52 3.71 1.03
C LEU A 61 -9.83 2.31 1.58
N GLN A 62 -10.40 1.43 0.76
CA GLN A 62 -10.61 0.04 1.13
C GLN A 62 -9.30 -0.73 1.33
N GLN A 63 -8.36 -0.57 0.40
CA GLN A 63 -7.09 -1.29 0.44
C GLN A 63 -6.20 -0.84 1.61
N ILE A 64 -6.12 0.45 1.88
CA ILE A 64 -5.29 0.95 2.98
C ILE A 64 -5.90 0.68 4.37
N ALA A 65 -7.17 0.32 4.45
CA ALA A 65 -7.79 -0.09 5.70
C ALA A 65 -7.21 -1.41 6.24
N ASP A 66 -6.66 -2.24 5.36
CA ASP A 66 -5.95 -3.45 5.76
C ASP A 66 -4.64 -3.08 6.46
N PRO A 67 -4.44 -3.49 7.73
CA PRO A 67 -3.22 -3.17 8.46
C PRO A 67 -1.95 -3.77 7.85
N ARG A 68 -2.08 -4.78 6.99
CA ARG A 68 -0.95 -5.34 6.25
C ARG A 68 -0.44 -4.42 5.14
N CYS A 69 -1.25 -3.47 4.67
CA CYS A 69 -0.82 -2.47 3.71
C CYS A 69 0.20 -1.54 4.35
N ARG A 70 1.44 -1.58 3.86
CA ARG A 70 2.55 -0.79 4.38
C ARG A 70 3.02 0.28 3.43
N VAL A 71 2.82 0.07 2.14
CA VAL A 71 3.27 0.96 1.08
C VAL A 71 2.14 1.26 0.12
N LEU A 72 1.96 2.53 -0.18
CA LEU A 72 1.04 3.01 -1.21
C LEU A 72 1.82 3.76 -2.28
N VAL A 73 1.75 3.28 -3.51
CA VAL A 73 2.24 3.97 -4.70
C VAL A 73 1.01 4.52 -5.42
N ILE A 74 0.86 5.83 -5.47
CA ILE A 74 -0.39 6.45 -5.89
C ILE A 74 -0.20 7.62 -6.84
N ASP A 75 -0.96 7.63 -7.94
CA ASP A 75 -1.34 8.87 -8.62
C ASP A 75 -2.67 9.36 -8.02
N PRO A 76 -2.66 10.44 -7.24
CA PRO A 76 -3.86 10.89 -6.55
C PRO A 76 -4.88 11.56 -7.47
N CYS A 77 -4.48 11.92 -8.68
CA CYS A 77 -5.36 12.58 -9.67
C CYS A 77 -6.28 11.55 -10.35
N MET A 78 -7.08 10.87 -9.56
CA MET A 78 -8.09 9.94 -10.05
C MET A 78 -9.37 10.68 -10.35
N PRO A 79 -10.02 10.42 -11.51
CA PRO A 79 -11.28 11.08 -11.84
C PRO A 79 -12.35 10.81 -10.78
N THR A 80 -12.84 11.86 -10.18
CA THR A 80 -14.02 11.85 -9.31
C THR A 80 -14.88 13.07 -9.64
N ILE A 81 -16.17 12.93 -9.43
CA ILE A 81 -17.10 14.03 -9.69
C ILE A 81 -16.74 15.21 -8.79
N GLY A 82 -16.43 16.36 -9.39
CA GLY A 82 -16.15 17.60 -8.69
C GLY A 82 -14.75 17.78 -8.14
N GLN A 83 -13.82 16.85 -8.37
CA GLN A 83 -12.43 16.97 -7.93
C GLN A 83 -11.49 17.10 -9.12
N THR A 84 -10.67 18.15 -9.13
CA THR A 84 -9.69 18.44 -10.19
C THR A 84 -8.27 18.12 -9.78
N ASP A 85 -7.99 17.96 -8.48
CA ASP A 85 -6.68 17.58 -7.95
C ASP A 85 -6.80 16.47 -6.92
N GLY A 86 -5.69 15.84 -6.62
CA GLY A 86 -5.64 14.69 -5.72
C GLY A 86 -5.36 15.02 -4.26
N ILE A 87 -5.24 16.29 -3.89
CA ILE A 87 -4.88 16.70 -2.52
C ILE A 87 -5.89 16.22 -1.47
N PRO A 88 -7.22 16.35 -1.68
CA PRO A 88 -8.17 15.85 -0.71
C PRO A 88 -8.03 14.35 -0.43
N LEU A 89 -7.78 13.54 -1.45
CA LEU A 89 -7.54 12.11 -1.28
C LEU A 89 -6.28 11.84 -0.47
N LEU A 90 -5.18 12.51 -0.80
CA LEU A 90 -3.91 12.34 -0.06
C LEU A 90 -4.05 12.74 1.40
N ARG A 91 -4.75 13.83 1.68
CA ARG A 91 -5.02 14.26 3.07
C ARG A 91 -5.82 13.22 3.83
N ARG A 92 -6.83 12.65 3.21
CA ARG A 92 -7.66 11.61 3.82
C ARG A 92 -6.87 10.34 4.10
N VAL A 93 -6.05 9.89 3.15
CA VAL A 93 -5.16 8.75 3.33
C VAL A 93 -4.22 8.97 4.51
N CYS A 94 -3.57 10.12 4.58
CA CYS A 94 -2.67 10.46 5.67
C CYS A 94 -3.36 10.54 7.03
N CYS A 95 -4.61 11.02 7.08
CA CYS A 95 -5.39 11.03 8.32
C CYS A 95 -5.76 9.64 8.80
N LEU A 96 -6.06 8.72 7.87
CA LEU A 96 -6.49 7.36 8.19
C LEU A 96 -5.31 6.44 8.54
N ARG A 97 -4.17 6.63 7.91
CA ARG A 97 -3.00 5.77 8.05
C ARG A 97 -1.72 6.61 8.15
N ARG A 98 -1.38 7.01 9.36
CA ARG A 98 -0.16 7.81 9.64
C ARG A 98 1.13 7.03 9.50
N ASP A 99 1.06 5.72 9.61
CA ASP A 99 2.18 4.78 9.50
C ASP A 99 2.49 4.36 8.06
N LEU A 100 1.61 4.71 7.12
CA LEU A 100 1.73 4.29 5.73
C LEU A 100 2.88 5.04 5.03
N GLN A 101 3.72 4.29 4.32
CA GLN A 101 4.73 4.86 3.44
C GLN A 101 4.09 5.16 2.08
N ILE A 102 4.15 6.39 1.65
CA ILE A 102 3.44 6.86 0.46
C ILE A 102 4.44 7.42 -0.56
N LEU A 103 4.40 6.85 -1.76
CA LEU A 103 5.07 7.38 -2.94
C LEU A 103 4.00 7.92 -3.89
N VAL A 104 4.07 9.20 -4.19
CA VAL A 104 3.19 9.84 -5.16
C VAL A 104 3.88 9.86 -6.52
N LEU A 105 3.20 9.30 -7.52
CA LEU A 105 3.60 9.36 -8.93
C LEU A 105 2.60 10.22 -9.70
N ALA A 106 3.06 11.32 -10.27
CA ALA A 106 2.20 12.27 -10.93
C ALA A 106 2.75 12.64 -12.32
N ARG A 107 1.87 13.04 -13.22
CA ARG A 107 2.29 13.55 -14.53
C ARG A 107 3.03 14.88 -14.41
N GLN A 108 2.60 15.72 -13.48
CA GLN A 108 3.18 17.03 -13.20
C GLN A 108 3.50 17.15 -11.71
N PRO A 109 4.57 16.51 -11.26
CA PRO A 109 4.90 16.46 -9.83
C PRO A 109 5.14 17.84 -9.23
N GLN A 110 5.61 18.80 -10.03
CA GLN A 110 5.87 20.16 -9.58
C GLN A 110 4.59 20.87 -9.08
N ASN A 111 3.43 20.58 -9.68
CA ASN A 111 2.17 21.16 -9.25
C ASN A 111 1.78 20.72 -7.85
N LEU A 112 1.99 19.44 -7.53
CA LEU A 112 1.74 18.92 -6.20
C LEU A 112 2.76 19.42 -5.17
N LEU A 113 4.02 19.49 -5.54
CA LEU A 113 5.09 19.97 -4.66
C LEU A 113 4.94 21.44 -4.27
N ARG A 114 4.31 22.25 -5.13
CA ARG A 114 4.02 23.67 -4.85
C ARG A 114 2.79 23.87 -3.97
N ASP A 115 1.93 22.86 -3.86
CA ASP A 115 0.69 22.96 -3.09
C ASP A 115 0.99 22.92 -1.61
N LYS A 116 0.67 24.01 -0.90
CA LYS A 116 0.87 24.12 0.54
C LYS A 116 -0.07 23.20 1.34
N ALA A 117 -1.11 22.68 0.71
CA ALA A 117 -2.03 21.73 1.34
C ALA A 117 -1.57 20.29 1.24
N LEU A 118 -0.45 20.00 0.54
CA LEU A 118 0.14 18.68 0.48
C LEU A 118 0.58 18.24 1.89
N PRO A 119 0.12 17.08 2.40
CA PRO A 119 0.52 16.60 3.72
C PRO A 119 2.03 16.43 3.85
N ARG A 120 2.57 16.86 4.98
CA ARG A 120 4.01 16.74 5.28
C ARG A 120 4.50 15.30 5.36
N GLN A 121 3.61 14.36 5.63
CA GLN A 121 3.89 12.93 5.64
C GLN A 121 4.36 12.43 4.26
N ILE A 122 3.96 13.12 3.18
CA ILE A 122 4.34 12.76 1.82
C ILE A 122 5.68 13.40 1.50
N ALA A 123 6.75 12.63 1.65
CA ALA A 123 8.11 13.08 1.40
C ALA A 123 8.56 12.89 -0.07
N HIS A 124 7.89 12.02 -0.81
CA HIS A 124 8.31 11.64 -2.16
C HIS A 124 7.18 11.86 -3.16
N VAL A 125 7.39 12.82 -4.06
CA VAL A 125 6.53 13.08 -5.22
C VAL A 125 7.41 13.03 -6.46
N CYS A 126 7.15 12.09 -7.34
CA CYS A 126 7.96 11.82 -8.52
C CYS A 126 7.12 11.84 -9.79
N GLY A 127 7.76 12.02 -10.94
CA GLY A 127 7.15 11.76 -12.23
C GLY A 127 6.98 10.26 -12.49
N LYS A 128 6.15 9.92 -13.46
CA LYS A 128 5.85 8.51 -13.80
C LYS A 128 6.99 7.78 -14.52
N ASN A 129 8.09 8.47 -14.85
CA ASN A 129 9.24 7.91 -15.57
C ASN A 129 10.32 7.32 -14.65
N ILE A 130 9.98 6.98 -13.42
CA ILE A 130 10.95 6.38 -12.51
C ILE A 130 11.40 5.00 -13.00
N SER A 131 12.67 4.67 -12.72
CA SER A 131 13.19 3.35 -13.07
C SER A 131 12.61 2.26 -12.15
N ALA A 132 12.47 1.07 -12.69
CA ALA A 132 12.06 -0.10 -11.91
C ALA A 132 13.00 -0.35 -10.73
N ALA A 133 14.29 -0.19 -10.91
CA ALA A 133 15.29 -0.36 -9.86
C ALA A 133 15.11 0.66 -8.72
N TRP A 134 14.85 1.91 -9.05
CA TRP A 134 14.60 2.94 -8.05
C TRP A 134 13.32 2.65 -7.25
N LEU A 135 12.25 2.28 -7.96
CA LEU A 135 10.97 1.93 -7.34
C LEU A 135 11.11 0.75 -6.37
N ARG A 136 11.80 -0.31 -6.79
CA ARG A 136 12.05 -1.48 -5.94
C ARG A 136 12.85 -1.11 -4.69
N ARG A 137 13.89 -0.29 -4.83
CA ARG A 137 14.69 0.18 -3.68
C ARG A 137 13.87 1.04 -2.72
N PHE A 138 13.03 1.90 -3.26
CA PHE A 138 12.12 2.70 -2.43
C PHE A 138 11.22 1.80 -1.58
N ILE A 139 10.59 0.80 -2.19
CA ILE A 139 9.68 -0.11 -1.52
C ILE A 139 10.42 -0.99 -0.50
N ASP A 140 11.58 -1.53 -0.84
CA ASP A 140 12.41 -2.30 0.10
C ASP A 140 12.74 -1.48 1.35
N ARG A 141 13.11 -0.23 1.17
CA ARG A 141 13.41 0.67 2.29
C ARG A 141 12.16 0.99 3.10
N ALA A 142 11.04 1.25 2.44
CA ALA A 142 9.78 1.54 3.11
C ALA A 142 9.29 0.36 3.95
N LEU A 143 9.41 -0.86 3.45
CA LEU A 143 9.06 -2.07 4.20
C LEU A 143 10.00 -2.28 5.38
N ALA A 144 11.29 -2.03 5.23
CA ALA A 144 12.26 -2.13 6.32
C ALA A 144 11.99 -1.11 7.44
N GLU A 145 11.62 0.13 7.10
CA GLU A 145 11.23 1.15 8.06
C GLU A 145 9.94 0.78 8.81
N ALA A 146 8.98 0.16 8.12
CA ALA A 146 7.74 -0.31 8.74
C ALA A 146 8.00 -1.41 9.77
N GLU A 147 8.95 -2.30 9.55
CA GLU A 147 9.34 -3.36 10.49
C GLU A 147 10.09 -2.81 11.71
N ALA A 148 10.79 -1.70 11.57
CA ALA A 148 11.58 -1.09 12.63
C ALA A 148 10.75 -0.20 13.59
N ALA A 149 9.51 0.11 13.22
CA ALA A 149 8.64 0.99 14.00
C ALA A 149 7.93 0.27 15.14
#